data_0433941f523c199f4d5552c5e00560d8
#
_entry.id   0433941f523c199f4d5552c5e00560d8
#
_cell.length_a   1.000
_cell.length_b   1.000
_cell.length_c   1.000
_cell.angle_alpha   90.00
_cell.angle_beta   90.00
_cell.angle_gamma   90.00
#
_symmetry.space_group_name_H-M   'P 1'
#
loop_
_entity.id
_entity.type
_entity.pdbx_description
1 polymer ?
#
loop_
_entity_poly.entity_id
_entity_poly.type
_entity_poly.pdbx_seq_one_letter_code
_entity_poly.pdbx_strand_id
1 'polypeptide(L)'
;MSVFAGARPVQAAPRQADLTDAQLLTEVQRRACRFFWDESDPHTGLTKDRADNTGSDTYTVASIASTGYALASLPVAVTHHWTDRRAAYARALVTLRFVHDRLPQVHGWYYHFIDQHTGERVWKCEISSIDTTLLIEDALMAGQFWPHTEVSCLAADLNERLDWTWMRSNGGGSPQKRVVSMGWHPEDGFIASNWDRYDELMQLYLLGMSSHRDPLPADSWNAWERNKIEYGGLTALAGGPIFLHEMSHLYFNFRDQRDSSGWDYWVSSTNAVKINRQFCIDKSAGRKSYGPDLWGLNASDAPDGYRAYSAPGSDEDGTLSPTGAIAALLFTPEAAQAAGQAMYARVKAKCWGRYGFGDAFNLDKDWYDKDVIGIDLGMALLAIEDARTGLPWKLMASHPGLRRAWKLAGFHTTHEPSPRPLQKPPVPGKGKSVSARIDTRTRFARLDSERKRQKTAAL
;
A
#
# COMPACT_ATOMS: atom_id res chain seq x y z
N MET A 1 5.50 69.41 -21.93
CA MET A 1 5.31 68.92 -20.54
C MET A 1 4.82 67.50 -20.60
N SER A 2 5.72 66.54 -20.37
CA SER A 2 5.45 65.11 -20.43
C SER A 2 5.20 64.61 -19.00
N VAL A 3 4.04 64.02 -18.73
CA VAL A 3 3.69 63.47 -17.40
C VAL A 3 4.02 61.96 -17.44
N PHE A 4 5.08 61.60 -16.74
CA PHE A 4 5.41 60.19 -16.48
C PHE A 4 4.41 59.63 -15.47
N ALA A 5 3.57 58.67 -15.90
CA ALA A 5 2.75 57.86 -15.02
C ALA A 5 3.64 56.80 -14.39
N GLY A 6 3.84 56.85 -13.05
CA GLY A 6 4.58 55.88 -12.27
C GLY A 6 3.85 54.54 -12.26
N ALA A 7 4.52 53.49 -12.70
CA ALA A 7 4.07 52.10 -12.54
C ALA A 7 4.03 51.76 -11.03
N ARG A 8 2.87 51.40 -10.51
CA ARG A 8 2.73 50.84 -9.16
C ARG A 8 3.46 49.49 -9.10
N PRO A 9 4.22 49.21 -8.05
CA PRO A 9 4.83 47.89 -7.88
C PRO A 9 3.74 46.86 -7.74
N VAL A 10 3.85 45.81 -8.55
CA VAL A 10 2.99 44.60 -8.40
C VAL A 10 3.30 44.02 -7.04
N GLN A 11 2.33 44.08 -6.13
CA GLN A 11 2.42 43.46 -4.83
C GLN A 11 2.54 41.94 -5.06
N ALA A 12 3.68 41.37 -4.66
CA ALA A 12 3.86 39.92 -4.69
C ALA A 12 2.73 39.27 -3.89
N ALA A 13 2.08 38.26 -4.47
CA ALA A 13 1.08 37.49 -3.77
C ALA A 13 1.67 36.95 -2.44
N PRO A 14 0.92 36.99 -1.33
CA PRO A 14 1.44 36.54 -0.05
C PRO A 14 1.96 35.11 -0.20
N ARG A 15 3.20 34.85 0.20
CA ARG A 15 3.74 33.47 0.28
C ARG A 15 2.79 32.70 1.18
N GLN A 16 2.20 31.65 0.63
CA GLN A 16 1.39 30.73 1.40
C GLN A 16 2.27 30.22 2.54
N ALA A 17 1.84 30.42 3.79
CA ALA A 17 2.58 29.98 4.96
C ALA A 17 2.83 28.46 4.85
N ASP A 18 4.03 28.01 5.20
CA ASP A 18 4.36 26.60 5.18
C ASP A 18 3.48 25.85 6.21
N LEU A 19 2.99 24.67 5.82
CA LEU A 19 2.15 23.86 6.68
C LEU A 19 2.97 23.31 7.87
N THR A 20 2.41 23.29 9.06
CA THR A 20 2.98 22.51 10.17
C THR A 20 2.89 21.02 9.90
N ASP A 21 3.64 20.17 10.62
CA ASP A 21 3.61 18.71 10.47
C ASP A 21 2.18 18.16 10.54
N ALA A 22 1.42 18.55 11.56
CA ALA A 22 0.05 18.14 11.73
C ALA A 22 -0.88 18.59 10.59
N GLN A 23 -0.65 19.80 10.06
CA GLN A 23 -1.38 20.34 8.92
C GLN A 23 -1.02 19.60 7.62
N LEU A 24 0.28 19.33 7.40
CA LEU A 24 0.73 18.59 6.22
C LEU A 24 0.12 17.20 6.18
N LEU A 25 0.21 16.44 7.28
CA LEU A 25 -0.40 15.10 7.36
C LEU A 25 -1.92 15.16 7.17
N THR A 26 -2.59 16.19 7.68
CA THR A 26 -4.02 16.39 7.47
C THR A 26 -4.34 16.65 5.99
N GLU A 27 -3.54 17.48 5.32
CA GLU A 27 -3.72 17.76 3.89
C GLU A 27 -3.42 16.53 3.03
N VAL A 28 -2.37 15.74 3.34
CA VAL A 28 -2.10 14.47 2.65
C VAL A 28 -3.31 13.55 2.77
N GLN A 29 -3.80 13.31 3.97
CA GLN A 29 -4.94 12.42 4.25
C GLN A 29 -6.23 12.92 3.59
N ARG A 30 -6.54 14.22 3.70
CA ARG A 30 -7.74 14.83 3.12
C ARG A 30 -7.72 14.77 1.60
N ARG A 31 -6.56 14.99 0.98
CA ARG A 31 -6.38 14.96 -0.48
C ARG A 31 -6.41 13.53 -1.01
N ALA A 32 -5.89 12.55 -0.28
CA ALA A 32 -6.08 11.14 -0.60
C ALA A 32 -7.56 10.74 -0.56
N CYS A 33 -8.32 11.13 0.48
CA CYS A 33 -9.78 10.93 0.51
C CYS A 33 -10.47 11.58 -0.68
N ARG A 34 -9.99 12.75 -1.11
CA ARG A 34 -10.53 13.45 -2.28
C ARG A 34 -10.29 12.67 -3.57
N PHE A 35 -9.10 12.07 -3.78
CA PHE A 35 -8.85 11.18 -4.91
C PHE A 35 -9.88 10.06 -4.97
N PHE A 36 -10.05 9.35 -3.87
CA PHE A 36 -11.00 8.24 -3.80
C PHE A 36 -12.46 8.67 -4.02
N TRP A 37 -12.80 9.92 -3.68
CA TRP A 37 -14.12 10.46 -3.95
C TRP A 37 -14.30 10.91 -5.39
N ASP A 38 -13.35 11.65 -5.94
CA ASP A 38 -13.42 12.28 -7.26
C ASP A 38 -13.19 11.27 -8.40
N GLU A 39 -12.28 10.29 -8.21
CA GLU A 39 -11.85 9.35 -9.24
C GLU A 39 -12.55 7.98 -9.17
N SER A 40 -13.56 7.84 -8.33
CA SER A 40 -14.49 6.70 -8.37
C SER A 40 -15.68 7.01 -9.27
N ASP A 41 -16.03 6.06 -10.14
CA ASP A 41 -17.23 6.18 -10.97
C ASP A 41 -18.50 6.22 -10.10
N PRO A 42 -19.42 7.17 -10.32
CA PRO A 42 -20.61 7.31 -9.49
C PRO A 42 -21.64 6.16 -9.62
N HIS A 43 -21.57 5.37 -10.71
CA HIS A 43 -22.52 4.28 -10.98
C HIS A 43 -21.97 2.91 -10.59
N THR A 44 -20.66 2.69 -10.73
CA THR A 44 -20.01 1.43 -10.40
C THR A 44 -19.31 1.47 -9.06
N GLY A 45 -18.84 2.65 -8.64
CA GLY A 45 -17.98 2.83 -7.48
C GLY A 45 -16.54 2.36 -7.70
N LEU A 46 -16.19 1.87 -8.90
CA LEU A 46 -14.84 1.45 -9.23
C LEU A 46 -13.92 2.67 -9.32
N THR A 47 -12.75 2.55 -8.73
CA THR A 47 -11.81 3.67 -8.54
C THR A 47 -10.60 3.50 -9.45
N LYS A 48 -10.22 4.56 -10.16
CA LYS A 48 -9.04 4.58 -11.00
C LYS A 48 -7.79 4.06 -10.27
N ASP A 49 -6.94 3.33 -11.01
CA ASP A 49 -5.60 2.96 -10.55
C ASP A 49 -4.76 4.21 -10.26
N ARG A 50 -4.84 5.19 -11.17
CA ARG A 50 -4.09 6.46 -11.12
C ARG A 50 -4.88 7.62 -11.73
N ALA A 51 -4.47 8.83 -11.43
CA ALA A 51 -4.98 10.04 -12.07
C ALA A 51 -3.93 11.13 -12.14
N ASP A 52 -4.06 12.03 -13.12
CA ASP A 52 -3.28 13.25 -13.20
C ASP A 52 -3.56 14.15 -11.99
N ASN A 53 -2.51 14.48 -11.26
CA ASN A 53 -2.57 15.26 -10.02
C ASN A 53 -2.74 16.78 -10.28
N THR A 54 -2.54 17.23 -11.52
CA THR A 54 -2.51 18.63 -11.89
C THR A 54 -3.71 19.08 -12.72
N GLY A 55 -4.35 18.15 -13.42
CA GLY A 55 -5.43 18.42 -14.36
C GLY A 55 -6.51 17.35 -14.34
N SER A 56 -7.15 17.18 -15.50
CA SER A 56 -8.06 16.08 -15.81
C SER A 56 -7.41 15.18 -16.84
N ASP A 57 -7.72 13.90 -16.79
CA ASP A 57 -7.29 12.90 -17.75
C ASP A 57 -8.48 12.13 -18.31
N THR A 58 -8.23 11.32 -19.33
CA THR A 58 -9.19 10.40 -19.93
C THR A 58 -8.96 8.95 -19.53
N TYR A 59 -8.13 8.73 -18.52
CA TYR A 59 -7.80 7.40 -18.01
C TYR A 59 -9.02 6.76 -17.35
N THR A 60 -9.34 5.52 -17.74
CA THR A 60 -10.54 4.80 -17.27
C THR A 60 -10.21 3.48 -16.58
N VAL A 61 -8.92 3.14 -16.46
CA VAL A 61 -8.54 1.89 -15.81
C VAL A 61 -8.63 2.02 -14.30
N ALA A 62 -9.44 1.19 -13.70
CA ALA A 62 -9.56 1.01 -12.26
C ALA A 62 -8.67 -0.15 -11.80
N SER A 63 -8.21 -0.06 -10.55
CA SER A 63 -7.62 -1.15 -9.81
C SER A 63 -8.59 -1.60 -8.72
N ILE A 64 -8.70 -2.91 -8.49
CA ILE A 64 -9.54 -3.41 -7.39
C ILE A 64 -8.96 -3.03 -6.02
N ALA A 65 -7.63 -2.91 -5.90
CA ALA A 65 -6.99 -2.40 -4.67
C ALA A 65 -7.36 -0.93 -4.42
N SER A 66 -7.27 -0.06 -5.44
CA SER A 66 -7.73 1.33 -5.36
C SER A 66 -9.21 1.42 -4.96
N THR A 67 -10.05 0.54 -5.51
CA THR A 67 -11.47 0.45 -5.17
C THR A 67 -11.67 0.04 -3.70
N GLY A 68 -10.83 -0.85 -3.20
CA GLY A 68 -10.77 -1.19 -1.77
C GLY A 68 -10.45 0.04 -0.93
N TYR A 69 -9.32 0.69 -1.17
CA TYR A 69 -8.94 1.89 -0.43
C TYR A 69 -9.99 3.02 -0.52
N ALA A 70 -10.74 3.11 -1.61
CA ALA A 70 -11.88 4.02 -1.68
C ALA A 70 -12.93 3.68 -0.62
N LEU A 71 -13.25 2.38 -0.41
CA LEU A 71 -14.15 1.95 0.67
C LEU A 71 -13.59 2.28 2.05
N ALA A 72 -12.29 2.02 2.30
CA ALA A 72 -11.62 2.34 3.57
C ALA A 72 -11.52 3.85 3.83
N SER A 73 -11.43 4.67 2.79
CA SER A 73 -11.39 6.13 2.90
C SER A 73 -12.68 6.74 3.47
N LEU A 74 -13.82 6.08 3.27
CA LEU A 74 -15.13 6.59 3.68
C LEU A 74 -15.28 6.69 5.21
N PRO A 75 -14.96 5.65 6.03
CA PRO A 75 -14.89 5.77 7.48
C PRO A 75 -14.01 6.93 7.97
N VAL A 76 -12.83 7.08 7.36
CA VAL A 76 -11.89 8.16 7.68
C VAL A 76 -12.50 9.52 7.38
N ALA A 77 -13.01 9.72 6.16
CA ALA A 77 -13.63 10.98 5.74
C ALA A 77 -14.84 11.38 6.61
N VAL A 78 -15.65 10.41 7.04
CA VAL A 78 -16.76 10.64 7.96
C VAL A 78 -16.26 11.04 9.34
N THR A 79 -15.25 10.35 9.87
CA THR A 79 -14.67 10.61 11.20
C THR A 79 -14.08 12.02 11.29
N HIS A 80 -13.46 12.49 10.21
CA HIS A 80 -12.89 13.84 10.11
C HIS A 80 -13.88 14.91 9.58
N HIS A 81 -15.16 14.57 9.40
CA HIS A 81 -16.18 15.48 8.86
C HIS A 81 -15.87 16.07 7.48
N TRP A 82 -15.11 15.35 6.65
CA TRP A 82 -14.83 15.74 5.25
C TRP A 82 -15.96 15.33 4.32
N THR A 83 -16.78 14.36 4.74
CA THR A 83 -18.00 13.99 4.03
C THR A 83 -19.12 13.66 5.01
N ASP A 84 -20.35 13.75 4.53
CA ASP A 84 -21.55 13.35 5.30
C ASP A 84 -21.66 11.82 5.40
N ARG A 85 -22.05 11.30 6.58
CA ARG A 85 -22.16 9.86 6.84
C ARG A 85 -23.13 9.16 5.90
N ARG A 86 -24.24 9.83 5.52
CA ARG A 86 -25.24 9.26 4.60
C ARG A 86 -24.69 9.21 3.16
N ALA A 87 -24.00 10.23 2.72
CA ALA A 87 -23.35 10.27 1.41
C ALA A 87 -22.28 9.19 1.30
N ALA A 88 -21.41 9.03 2.33
CA ALA A 88 -20.41 7.98 2.40
C ALA A 88 -21.04 6.58 2.38
N TYR A 89 -22.09 6.35 3.15
CA TYR A 89 -22.83 5.09 3.14
C TYR A 89 -23.41 4.77 1.75
N ALA A 90 -24.02 5.75 1.09
CA ALA A 90 -24.56 5.56 -0.26
C ALA A 90 -23.47 5.20 -1.27
N ARG A 91 -22.28 5.81 -1.17
CA ARG A 91 -21.12 5.49 -2.03
C ARG A 91 -20.63 4.06 -1.75
N ALA A 92 -20.45 3.67 -0.49
CA ALA A 92 -20.07 2.31 -0.13
C ALA A 92 -21.06 1.28 -0.68
N LEU A 93 -22.35 1.58 -0.60
CA LEU A 93 -23.39 0.68 -1.09
C LEU A 93 -23.37 0.52 -2.61
N VAL A 94 -23.17 1.59 -3.38
CA VAL A 94 -23.00 1.54 -4.85
C VAL A 94 -21.80 0.63 -5.20
N THR A 95 -20.65 0.86 -4.60
CA THR A 95 -19.43 0.09 -4.86
C THR A 95 -19.64 -1.38 -4.53
N LEU A 96 -20.12 -1.69 -3.31
CA LEU A 96 -20.27 -3.07 -2.87
C LEU A 96 -21.32 -3.85 -3.68
N ARG A 97 -22.44 -3.22 -4.05
CA ARG A 97 -23.44 -3.84 -4.93
C ARG A 97 -22.85 -4.16 -6.30
N PHE A 98 -22.09 -3.24 -6.89
CA PHE A 98 -21.47 -3.49 -8.19
C PHE A 98 -20.44 -4.63 -8.11
N VAL A 99 -19.55 -4.61 -7.14
CA VAL A 99 -18.56 -5.67 -6.91
C VAL A 99 -19.24 -7.02 -6.65
N HIS A 100 -20.29 -7.03 -5.86
CA HIS A 100 -21.00 -8.25 -5.48
C HIS A 100 -21.80 -8.86 -6.61
N ASP A 101 -22.54 -8.04 -7.39
CA ASP A 101 -23.55 -8.51 -8.34
C ASP A 101 -23.07 -8.49 -9.80
N ARG A 102 -22.08 -7.65 -10.13
CA ARG A 102 -21.77 -7.31 -11.52
C ARG A 102 -20.30 -7.51 -11.91
N LEU A 103 -19.37 -7.35 -10.97
CA LEU A 103 -17.94 -7.42 -11.29
C LEU A 103 -17.53 -8.85 -11.66
N PRO A 104 -16.92 -9.07 -12.84
CA PRO A 104 -16.44 -10.39 -13.26
C PRO A 104 -15.43 -10.96 -12.26
N GLN A 105 -15.64 -12.23 -11.88
CA GLN A 105 -14.80 -12.93 -10.91
C GLN A 105 -14.62 -14.41 -11.31
N VAL A 106 -13.61 -15.04 -10.76
CA VAL A 106 -13.35 -16.48 -10.90
C VAL A 106 -13.13 -17.07 -9.52
N HIS A 107 -13.97 -17.99 -9.07
CA HIS A 107 -13.91 -18.59 -7.73
C HIS A 107 -13.92 -17.54 -6.58
N GLY A 108 -14.62 -16.42 -6.77
CA GLY A 108 -14.68 -15.31 -5.82
C GLY A 108 -13.53 -14.31 -5.92
N TRP A 109 -12.51 -14.58 -6.74
CA TRP A 109 -11.35 -13.74 -6.94
C TRP A 109 -11.51 -12.80 -8.14
N TYR A 110 -10.96 -11.59 -8.10
CA TYR A 110 -11.17 -10.54 -9.06
C TYR A 110 -9.93 -10.24 -9.91
N TYR A 111 -10.15 -9.72 -11.11
CA TYR A 111 -9.08 -9.22 -11.98
C TYR A 111 -8.45 -7.97 -11.39
N HIS A 112 -7.12 -7.88 -11.45
CA HIS A 112 -6.34 -6.77 -10.90
C HIS A 112 -6.78 -5.42 -11.49
N PHE A 113 -6.81 -5.31 -12.82
CA PHE A 113 -7.17 -4.10 -13.55
C PHE A 113 -8.43 -4.31 -14.38
N ILE A 114 -9.34 -3.35 -14.30
CA ILE A 114 -10.66 -3.39 -14.89
C ILE A 114 -11.02 -2.02 -15.47
N ASP A 115 -11.92 -1.97 -16.42
CA ASP A 115 -12.48 -0.70 -16.87
C ASP A 115 -13.42 -0.12 -15.79
N GLN A 116 -13.25 1.14 -15.46
CA GLN A 116 -13.95 1.83 -14.38
C GLN A 116 -15.48 1.86 -14.57
N HIS A 117 -15.96 1.91 -15.83
CA HIS A 117 -17.38 2.06 -16.13
C HIS A 117 -18.10 0.72 -16.30
N THR A 118 -17.40 -0.29 -16.81
CA THR A 118 -18.00 -1.59 -17.17
C THR A 118 -17.63 -2.71 -16.21
N GLY A 119 -16.46 -2.61 -15.55
CA GLY A 119 -15.88 -3.69 -14.77
C GLY A 119 -15.19 -4.76 -15.61
N GLU A 120 -15.10 -4.59 -16.93
CA GLU A 120 -14.44 -5.55 -17.81
C GLU A 120 -12.92 -5.57 -17.56
N ARG A 121 -12.34 -6.77 -17.66
CA ARG A 121 -10.89 -6.99 -17.53
C ARG A 121 -10.12 -6.19 -18.58
N VAL A 122 -9.09 -5.46 -18.18
CA VAL A 122 -8.18 -4.77 -19.10
C VAL A 122 -6.79 -5.40 -19.10
N TRP A 123 -6.02 -5.17 -20.17
CA TRP A 123 -4.62 -5.59 -20.36
C TRP A 123 -4.36 -7.10 -20.22
N LYS A 124 -5.38 -7.95 -20.24
CA LYS A 124 -5.26 -9.37 -19.94
C LYS A 124 -4.58 -9.62 -18.59
N CYS A 125 -4.82 -8.74 -17.62
CA CYS A 125 -4.26 -8.88 -16.28
C CYS A 125 -4.72 -10.18 -15.62
N GLU A 126 -4.03 -10.57 -14.57
CA GLU A 126 -4.36 -11.73 -13.77
C GLU A 126 -5.60 -11.50 -12.89
N ILE A 127 -6.21 -12.58 -12.46
CA ILE A 127 -6.93 -12.64 -11.18
C ILE A 127 -5.87 -12.51 -10.10
N SER A 128 -5.92 -11.44 -9.30
CA SER A 128 -4.92 -11.17 -8.27
C SER A 128 -5.41 -11.59 -6.90
N SER A 129 -4.60 -12.37 -6.19
CA SER A 129 -4.95 -12.78 -4.82
C SER A 129 -4.74 -11.66 -3.81
N ILE A 130 -3.69 -10.84 -3.94
CA ILE A 130 -3.42 -9.77 -2.97
C ILE A 130 -4.33 -8.55 -3.19
N ASP A 131 -4.55 -8.14 -4.44
CA ASP A 131 -5.42 -6.98 -4.70
C ASP A 131 -6.88 -7.30 -4.36
N THR A 132 -7.31 -8.57 -4.56
CA THR A 132 -8.60 -9.04 -4.05
C THR A 132 -8.62 -9.01 -2.51
N THR A 133 -7.53 -9.40 -1.84
CA THR A 133 -7.45 -9.32 -0.37
C THR A 133 -7.64 -7.89 0.12
N LEU A 134 -6.94 -6.91 -0.48
CA LEU A 134 -7.10 -5.49 -0.16
C LEU A 134 -8.56 -5.03 -0.33
N LEU A 135 -9.17 -5.35 -1.47
CA LEU A 135 -10.58 -5.03 -1.72
C LEU A 135 -11.51 -5.57 -0.62
N ILE A 136 -11.31 -6.83 -0.22
CA ILE A 136 -12.17 -7.49 0.77
C ILE A 136 -11.92 -6.95 2.19
N GLU A 137 -10.67 -6.72 2.58
CA GLU A 137 -10.33 -6.14 3.88
C GLU A 137 -10.94 -4.74 4.05
N ASP A 138 -10.86 -3.92 3.02
CA ASP A 138 -11.43 -2.58 3.01
C ASP A 138 -12.97 -2.61 2.98
N ALA A 139 -13.56 -3.57 2.28
CA ALA A 139 -15.00 -3.84 2.36
C ALA A 139 -15.43 -4.24 3.77
N LEU A 140 -14.66 -5.13 4.43
CA LEU A 140 -14.92 -5.53 5.83
C LEU A 140 -14.74 -4.34 6.77
N MET A 141 -13.74 -3.49 6.57
CA MET A 141 -13.54 -2.25 7.34
C MET A 141 -14.76 -1.33 7.24
N ALA A 142 -15.27 -1.10 6.02
CA ALA A 142 -16.51 -0.36 5.81
C ALA A 142 -17.72 -1.07 6.47
N GLY A 143 -17.79 -2.39 6.36
CA GLY A 143 -18.84 -3.21 7.01
C GLY A 143 -18.85 -3.07 8.54
N GLN A 144 -17.68 -3.02 9.17
CA GLN A 144 -17.56 -2.82 10.62
C GLN A 144 -17.90 -1.37 11.03
N PHE A 145 -17.68 -0.39 10.15
CA PHE A 145 -18.06 1.01 10.42
C PHE A 145 -19.58 1.24 10.30
N TRP A 146 -20.28 0.47 9.46
CA TRP A 146 -21.74 0.44 9.34
C TRP A 146 -22.30 -0.95 9.68
N PRO A 147 -22.19 -1.39 10.96
CA PRO A 147 -22.64 -2.72 11.36
C PRO A 147 -24.16 -2.88 11.22
N HIS A 148 -24.61 -4.10 10.97
CA HIS A 148 -26.02 -4.46 10.83
C HIS A 148 -26.75 -3.75 9.67
N THR A 149 -26.02 -3.40 8.62
CA THR A 149 -26.54 -2.76 7.40
C THR A 149 -26.27 -3.63 6.19
N GLU A 150 -26.83 -3.25 5.04
CA GLU A 150 -26.55 -3.93 3.77
C GLU A 150 -25.04 -3.89 3.41
N VAL A 151 -24.34 -2.80 3.73
CA VAL A 151 -22.87 -2.69 3.54
C VAL A 151 -22.17 -3.81 4.30
N SER A 152 -22.52 -4.06 5.56
CA SER A 152 -21.90 -5.14 6.34
C SER A 152 -22.25 -6.54 5.83
N CYS A 153 -23.47 -6.73 5.32
CA CYS A 153 -23.89 -8.02 4.74
C CYS A 153 -23.13 -8.32 3.43
N LEU A 154 -23.06 -7.34 2.53
CA LEU A 154 -22.33 -7.49 1.26
C LEU A 154 -20.85 -7.75 1.49
N ALA A 155 -20.20 -7.01 2.38
CA ALA A 155 -18.81 -7.21 2.73
C ALA A 155 -18.54 -8.62 3.29
N ALA A 156 -19.39 -9.11 4.18
CA ALA A 156 -19.28 -10.46 4.72
C ALA A 156 -19.47 -11.53 3.64
N ASP A 157 -20.44 -11.37 2.75
CA ASP A 157 -20.70 -12.34 1.68
C ASP A 157 -19.55 -12.37 0.66
N LEU A 158 -18.98 -11.22 0.31
CA LEU A 158 -17.79 -11.12 -0.55
C LEU A 158 -16.60 -11.87 0.06
N ASN A 159 -16.35 -11.74 1.36
CA ASN A 159 -15.30 -12.49 2.06
C ASN A 159 -15.53 -14.00 2.01
N GLU A 160 -16.76 -14.45 2.24
CA GLU A 160 -17.09 -15.88 2.26
C GLU A 160 -17.18 -16.52 0.85
N ARG A 161 -17.17 -15.73 -0.23
CA ARG A 161 -17.12 -16.23 -1.62
C ARG A 161 -15.74 -16.67 -2.06
N LEU A 162 -14.67 -16.19 -1.41
CA LEU A 162 -13.30 -16.51 -1.78
C LEU A 162 -13.04 -18.02 -1.63
N ASP A 163 -12.76 -18.71 -2.74
CA ASP A 163 -12.33 -20.10 -2.77
C ASP A 163 -10.82 -20.17 -2.49
N TRP A 164 -10.47 -20.17 -1.22
CA TRP A 164 -9.06 -20.23 -0.76
C TRP A 164 -8.42 -21.56 -1.12
N THR A 165 -9.19 -22.64 -1.12
CA THR A 165 -8.70 -23.95 -1.54
C THR A 165 -8.29 -23.96 -3.00
N TRP A 166 -9.07 -23.34 -3.89
CA TRP A 166 -8.75 -23.23 -5.30
C TRP A 166 -7.46 -22.41 -5.52
N MET A 167 -7.35 -21.22 -4.92
CA MET A 167 -6.17 -20.36 -5.08
C MET A 167 -4.91 -20.98 -4.47
N ARG A 168 -5.02 -21.65 -3.34
CA ARG A 168 -3.92 -22.33 -2.66
C ARG A 168 -3.46 -23.57 -3.40
N SER A 169 -4.39 -24.42 -3.84
CA SER A 169 -4.08 -25.73 -4.42
C SER A 169 -3.81 -25.71 -5.93
N ASN A 170 -3.76 -24.55 -6.56
CA ASN A 170 -3.69 -24.40 -8.02
C ASN A 170 -4.83 -25.16 -8.72
N GLY A 171 -6.08 -24.89 -8.31
CA GLY A 171 -7.26 -25.52 -8.87
C GLY A 171 -7.37 -27.03 -8.57
N GLY A 172 -6.76 -27.49 -7.47
CA GLY A 172 -6.71 -28.89 -7.08
C GLY A 172 -5.49 -29.65 -7.60
N GLY A 173 -4.67 -29.07 -8.47
CA GLY A 173 -3.44 -29.70 -8.98
C GLY A 173 -2.36 -29.92 -7.93
N SER A 174 -2.41 -29.19 -6.81
CA SER A 174 -1.45 -29.28 -5.70
C SER A 174 -2.16 -29.28 -4.34
N PRO A 175 -2.92 -30.32 -3.99
CA PRO A 175 -3.81 -30.30 -2.82
C PRO A 175 -3.07 -30.16 -1.48
N GLN A 176 -1.79 -30.57 -1.41
CA GLN A 176 -0.97 -30.49 -0.20
C GLN A 176 -0.24 -29.15 -0.06
N LYS A 177 -0.31 -28.27 -1.05
CA LYS A 177 0.31 -26.93 -1.00
C LYS A 177 -0.27 -26.12 0.18
N ARG A 178 0.58 -25.36 0.86
CA ARG A 178 0.19 -24.52 2.01
C ARG A 178 0.28 -23.02 1.72
N VAL A 179 1.03 -22.65 0.69
CA VAL A 179 1.18 -21.28 0.23
C VAL A 179 0.16 -20.95 -0.86
N VAL A 180 -0.31 -19.71 -0.87
CA VAL A 180 -1.28 -19.20 -1.83
C VAL A 180 -0.58 -18.75 -3.11
N SER A 181 -1.17 -19.02 -4.29
CA SER A 181 -0.67 -18.47 -5.56
C SER A 181 -0.85 -16.96 -5.61
N MET A 182 0.08 -16.24 -6.27
CA MET A 182 -0.07 -14.80 -6.48
C MET A 182 -1.22 -14.46 -7.42
N GLY A 183 -1.62 -15.37 -8.31
CA GLY A 183 -2.74 -15.14 -9.21
C GLY A 183 -2.95 -16.22 -10.25
N TRP A 184 -3.89 -15.95 -11.14
CA TRP A 184 -4.31 -16.86 -12.19
C TRP A 184 -4.71 -16.09 -13.47
N HIS A 185 -4.40 -16.63 -14.63
CA HIS A 185 -4.81 -16.13 -15.94
C HIS A 185 -5.72 -17.13 -16.64
N PRO A 186 -6.81 -16.69 -17.30
CA PRO A 186 -7.62 -17.57 -18.13
C PRO A 186 -6.83 -18.25 -19.25
N GLU A 187 -5.79 -17.58 -19.74
CA GLU A 187 -4.97 -18.04 -20.86
C GLU A 187 -3.91 -19.06 -20.44
N ASP A 188 -3.27 -18.84 -19.30
CA ASP A 188 -2.04 -19.54 -18.92
C ASP A 188 -2.17 -20.34 -17.59
N GLY A 189 -3.30 -20.19 -16.88
CA GLY A 189 -3.49 -20.82 -15.58
C GLY A 189 -2.82 -20.08 -14.42
N PHE A 190 -2.45 -20.81 -13.36
CA PHE A 190 -1.84 -20.21 -12.17
C PHE A 190 -0.45 -19.64 -12.45
N ILE A 191 -0.19 -18.45 -11.88
CA ILE A 191 1.14 -17.84 -11.90
C ILE A 191 2.10 -18.73 -11.12
N ALA A 192 3.33 -18.88 -11.62
CA ALA A 192 4.35 -19.71 -10.99
C ALA A 192 4.76 -19.22 -9.60
N SER A 193 4.67 -17.90 -9.37
CA SER A 193 5.01 -17.27 -8.10
C SER A 193 3.92 -17.47 -7.05
N ASN A 194 4.35 -17.65 -5.80
CA ASN A 194 3.48 -17.84 -4.65
C ASN A 194 3.84 -16.86 -3.54
N TRP A 195 2.93 -16.67 -2.61
CA TRP A 195 3.17 -15.96 -1.35
C TRP A 195 3.94 -16.89 -0.39
N ASP A 196 5.18 -17.22 -0.73
CA ASP A 196 6.02 -18.22 -0.05
C ASP A 196 7.24 -17.64 0.68
N ARG A 197 7.41 -16.33 0.67
CA ARG A 197 8.44 -15.59 1.43
C ARG A 197 7.89 -14.26 1.89
N TYR A 198 8.53 -13.66 2.91
CA TYR A 198 8.07 -12.38 3.46
C TYR A 198 7.89 -11.33 2.36
N ASP A 199 6.69 -10.76 2.35
CA ASP A 199 6.18 -9.77 1.43
C ASP A 199 4.94 -9.12 2.10
N GLU A 200 4.04 -8.49 1.36
CA GLU A 200 2.74 -7.97 1.84
C GLU A 200 1.73 -9.05 2.27
N LEU A 201 2.14 -10.27 2.37
CA LEU A 201 1.33 -11.50 2.49
C LEU A 201 0.62 -11.71 3.83
N MET A 202 1.06 -11.07 4.92
CA MET A 202 0.54 -11.39 6.26
C MET A 202 -0.97 -11.16 6.36
N GLN A 203 -1.46 -10.08 5.80
CA GLN A 203 -2.88 -9.76 5.72
C GLN A 203 -3.65 -10.83 4.93
N LEU A 204 -3.13 -11.25 3.77
CA LEU A 204 -3.74 -12.28 2.94
C LEU A 204 -3.93 -13.61 3.71
N TYR A 205 -2.93 -14.05 4.45
CA TYR A 205 -3.05 -15.26 5.26
C TYR A 205 -4.04 -15.11 6.41
N LEU A 206 -4.04 -13.95 7.09
CA LEU A 206 -5.00 -13.67 8.16
C LEU A 206 -6.44 -13.59 7.63
N LEU A 207 -6.65 -12.95 6.47
CA LEU A 207 -7.96 -12.95 5.82
C LEU A 207 -8.39 -14.36 5.46
N GLY A 208 -7.50 -15.15 4.83
CA GLY A 208 -7.82 -16.53 4.43
C GLY A 208 -8.17 -17.45 5.59
N MET A 209 -7.46 -17.34 6.71
CA MET A 209 -7.81 -18.08 7.93
C MET A 209 -9.10 -17.57 8.60
N SER A 210 -9.57 -16.37 8.25
CA SER A 210 -10.78 -15.76 8.80
C SER A 210 -12.07 -16.30 8.18
N SER A 211 -12.03 -16.87 6.98
CA SER A 211 -13.18 -17.45 6.30
C SER A 211 -13.84 -18.54 7.14
N HIS A 212 -15.16 -18.62 7.11
CA HIS A 212 -15.94 -19.71 7.72
C HIS A 212 -16.21 -20.82 6.73
N ARG A 213 -16.39 -20.47 5.46
CA ARG A 213 -16.79 -21.41 4.42
C ARG A 213 -15.61 -22.23 3.91
N ASP A 214 -14.49 -21.58 3.61
CA ASP A 214 -13.29 -22.23 3.05
C ASP A 214 -12.02 -21.62 3.66
N PRO A 215 -11.72 -21.86 4.96
CA PRO A 215 -10.58 -21.26 5.60
C PRO A 215 -9.25 -21.85 5.13
N LEU A 216 -8.23 -21.01 5.02
CA LEU A 216 -6.86 -21.52 4.91
C LEU A 216 -6.50 -22.34 6.16
N PRO A 217 -5.79 -23.46 5.98
CA PRO A 217 -5.25 -24.21 7.11
C PRO A 217 -4.34 -23.33 8.00
N ALA A 218 -4.40 -23.52 9.31
CA ALA A 218 -3.59 -22.73 10.25
C ALA A 218 -2.08 -22.88 10.01
N ASP A 219 -1.62 -24.03 9.50
CA ASP A 219 -0.21 -24.27 9.16
C ASP A 219 0.24 -23.49 7.92
N SER A 220 -0.67 -22.90 7.13
CA SER A 220 -0.33 -21.96 6.04
C SER A 220 0.39 -20.72 6.56
N TRP A 221 0.11 -20.25 7.79
CA TRP A 221 0.82 -19.15 8.41
C TRP A 221 2.33 -19.41 8.53
N ASN A 222 2.73 -20.66 8.77
CA ASN A 222 4.12 -21.03 8.94
C ASN A 222 4.78 -21.57 7.65
N ALA A 223 4.07 -21.58 6.53
CA ALA A 223 4.55 -22.17 5.28
C ALA A 223 5.43 -21.26 4.44
N TRP A 224 5.53 -19.97 4.75
CA TRP A 224 6.34 -19.01 4.02
C TRP A 224 7.64 -18.67 4.75
N GLU A 225 8.67 -18.33 3.96
CA GLU A 225 10.02 -18.08 4.44
C GLU A 225 10.15 -16.70 5.09
N ARG A 226 10.93 -16.64 6.18
CA ARG A 226 11.25 -15.44 6.96
C ARG A 226 12.75 -15.12 6.86
N ASN A 227 13.23 -14.97 5.63
CA ASN A 227 14.62 -14.60 5.37
C ASN A 227 14.93 -13.22 5.95
N LYS A 228 16.17 -13.01 6.38
CA LYS A 228 16.62 -11.78 7.03
C LYS A 228 17.55 -11.00 6.14
N ILE A 229 17.52 -9.68 6.31
CA ILE A 229 18.57 -8.76 5.83
C ILE A 229 19.23 -8.08 7.01
N GLU A 230 20.49 -7.72 6.84
CA GLU A 230 21.24 -6.93 7.81
C GLU A 230 21.86 -5.71 7.12
N TYR A 231 21.66 -4.52 7.70
CA TYR A 231 22.23 -3.28 7.23
C TYR A 231 22.38 -2.27 8.37
N GLY A 232 23.51 -1.57 8.44
CA GLY A 232 23.73 -0.55 9.48
C GLY A 232 23.62 -1.08 10.92
N GLY A 233 23.89 -2.37 11.15
CA GLY A 233 23.73 -3.01 12.46
C GLY A 233 22.28 -3.36 12.83
N LEU A 234 21.32 -3.18 11.94
CA LEU A 234 19.92 -3.56 12.09
C LEU A 234 19.63 -4.84 11.33
N THR A 235 18.72 -5.65 11.87
CA THR A 235 18.19 -6.86 11.23
C THR A 235 16.70 -6.68 10.98
N ALA A 236 16.25 -7.00 9.77
CA ALA A 236 14.84 -7.03 9.38
C ALA A 236 14.53 -8.29 8.57
N LEU A 237 13.26 -8.59 8.36
CA LEU A 237 12.86 -9.54 7.34
C LEU A 237 13.21 -9.00 5.95
N ALA A 238 13.61 -9.91 5.06
CA ALA A 238 13.99 -9.56 3.70
C ALA A 238 12.72 -9.27 2.87
N GLY A 239 12.35 -8.00 2.84
CA GLY A 239 11.40 -7.44 1.88
C GLY A 239 12.15 -6.85 0.69
N GLY A 240 11.48 -6.02 -0.05
CA GLY A 240 12.08 -5.22 -1.14
C GLY A 240 11.83 -3.74 -0.89
N PRO A 241 10.92 -3.12 -1.66
CA PRO A 241 10.39 -1.79 -1.41
C PRO A 241 9.78 -1.67 -0.01
N ILE A 242 9.77 -0.45 0.53
CA ILE A 242 9.36 -0.21 1.92
C ILE A 242 7.88 -0.59 2.18
N PHE A 243 7.00 -0.46 1.17
CA PHE A 243 5.57 -0.78 1.32
C PHE A 243 5.32 -2.23 1.78
N LEU A 244 6.21 -3.16 1.45
CA LEU A 244 6.11 -4.56 1.87
C LEU A 244 6.16 -4.72 3.40
N HIS A 245 6.80 -3.76 4.07
CA HIS A 245 6.87 -3.70 5.52
C HIS A 245 5.75 -2.87 6.17
N GLU A 246 4.95 -2.17 5.36
CA GLU A 246 3.92 -1.24 5.82
C GLU A 246 2.52 -1.82 5.65
N MET A 247 2.22 -2.40 4.48
CA MET A 247 0.87 -2.72 4.04
C MET A 247 0.07 -3.58 5.02
N SER A 248 0.61 -4.71 5.48
CA SER A 248 -0.12 -5.57 6.44
C SER A 248 -0.37 -4.88 7.79
N HIS A 249 0.48 -3.92 8.16
CA HIS A 249 0.35 -3.16 9.40
C HIS A 249 -0.77 -2.11 9.36
N LEU A 250 -1.30 -1.78 8.19
CA LEU A 250 -2.45 -0.89 8.04
C LEU A 250 -3.77 -1.54 8.52
N TYR A 251 -3.82 -2.86 8.48
CA TYR A 251 -5.01 -3.65 8.83
C TYR A 251 -4.88 -4.32 10.20
N PHE A 252 -3.67 -4.65 10.60
CA PHE A 252 -3.39 -5.41 11.82
C PHE A 252 -2.35 -4.73 12.70
N ASN A 253 -2.69 -4.47 13.95
CA ASN A 253 -1.76 -3.90 14.91
C ASN A 253 -0.85 -4.99 15.49
N PHE A 254 0.31 -5.19 14.87
CA PHE A 254 1.33 -6.14 15.33
C PHE A 254 2.19 -5.63 16.49
N ARG A 255 1.93 -4.42 17.01
CA ARG A 255 2.72 -3.84 18.11
C ARG A 255 2.61 -4.70 19.35
N ASP A 256 3.77 -5.02 19.94
CA ASP A 256 3.89 -5.85 21.13
C ASP A 256 3.31 -7.27 20.97
N GLN A 257 3.27 -7.78 19.74
CA GLN A 257 2.76 -9.10 19.40
C GLN A 257 3.85 -9.98 18.81
N ARG A 258 3.83 -11.26 19.18
CA ARG A 258 4.62 -12.30 18.52
C ARG A 258 3.72 -13.43 18.05
N ASP A 259 4.07 -14.04 16.92
CA ASP A 259 3.38 -15.21 16.40
C ASP A 259 3.86 -16.51 17.08
N SER A 260 3.32 -17.65 16.64
CA SER A 260 3.71 -18.98 17.12
C SER A 260 5.20 -19.31 16.91
N SER A 261 5.87 -18.66 15.96
CA SER A 261 7.31 -18.82 15.67
C SER A 261 8.19 -17.86 16.49
N GLY A 262 7.59 -16.99 17.29
CA GLY A 262 8.27 -15.99 18.10
C GLY A 262 8.70 -14.74 17.35
N TRP A 263 8.24 -14.53 16.12
CA TRP A 263 8.56 -13.34 15.34
C TRP A 263 7.83 -12.09 15.84
N ASP A 264 8.60 -11.01 15.95
CA ASP A 264 8.11 -9.67 16.22
C ASP A 264 8.13 -8.87 14.89
N TYR A 265 6.99 -8.87 14.19
CA TYR A 265 6.87 -8.20 12.88
C TYR A 265 6.92 -6.68 13.01
N TRP A 266 6.46 -6.11 14.14
CA TRP A 266 6.55 -4.68 14.36
C TRP A 266 7.99 -4.20 14.48
N VAL A 267 8.81 -4.89 15.26
CA VAL A 267 10.24 -4.60 15.38
C VAL A 267 10.95 -4.80 14.05
N SER A 268 10.62 -5.86 13.31
CA SER A 268 11.18 -6.14 11.99
C SER A 268 10.89 -5.00 11.01
N SER A 269 9.63 -4.57 10.89
CA SER A 269 9.23 -3.49 9.98
C SER A 269 9.79 -2.14 10.41
N THR A 270 9.86 -1.87 11.73
CA THR A 270 10.55 -0.68 12.26
C THR A 270 12.02 -0.65 11.83
N ASN A 271 12.71 -1.79 11.89
CA ASN A 271 14.10 -1.90 11.46
C ASN A 271 14.23 -1.73 9.94
N ALA A 272 13.31 -2.28 9.14
CA ALA A 272 13.30 -2.12 7.69
C ALA A 272 13.14 -0.65 7.27
N VAL A 273 12.25 0.10 7.92
CA VAL A 273 12.10 1.55 7.74
C VAL A 273 13.40 2.29 8.09
N LYS A 274 14.03 1.96 9.22
CA LYS A 274 15.31 2.55 9.60
C LYS A 274 16.43 2.20 8.62
N ILE A 275 16.44 0.99 8.09
CA ILE A 275 17.39 0.54 7.05
C ILE A 275 17.18 1.35 5.76
N ASN A 276 15.93 1.55 5.32
CA ASN A 276 15.61 2.35 4.14
C ASN A 276 16.16 3.78 4.27
N ARG A 277 15.91 4.41 5.42
CA ARG A 277 16.43 5.74 5.73
C ARG A 277 17.97 5.76 5.80
N GLN A 278 18.60 4.82 6.51
CA GLN A 278 20.05 4.75 6.65
C GLN A 278 20.74 4.53 5.31
N PHE A 279 20.17 3.68 4.45
CA PHE A 279 20.66 3.46 3.10
C PHE A 279 20.67 4.76 2.27
N CYS A 280 19.59 5.55 2.33
CA CYS A 280 19.53 6.85 1.66
C CYS A 280 20.57 7.84 2.24
N ILE A 281 20.81 7.84 3.56
CA ILE A 281 21.87 8.66 4.18
C ILE A 281 23.23 8.26 3.64
N ASP A 282 23.55 6.98 3.62
CA ASP A 282 24.87 6.46 3.18
C ASP A 282 25.12 6.72 1.68
N LYS A 283 24.06 6.82 0.88
CA LYS A 283 24.13 7.12 -0.56
C LYS A 283 24.03 8.62 -0.89
N SER A 284 23.83 9.49 0.09
CA SER A 284 23.56 10.91 -0.12
C SER A 284 24.70 11.68 -0.78
N ALA A 285 25.95 11.24 -0.62
CA ALA A 285 27.10 11.86 -1.30
C ALA A 285 27.02 11.76 -2.85
N GLY A 286 26.32 10.74 -3.37
CA GLY A 286 26.15 10.51 -4.80
C GLY A 286 24.77 10.82 -5.36
N ARG A 287 23.83 11.31 -4.52
CA ARG A 287 22.43 11.53 -4.89
C ARG A 287 21.88 12.80 -4.26
N LYS A 288 21.35 13.71 -5.07
CA LYS A 288 20.67 14.93 -4.59
C LYS A 288 19.34 14.60 -3.90
N SER A 289 18.71 13.49 -4.32
CA SER A 289 17.42 13.03 -3.78
C SER A 289 17.54 12.44 -2.38
N TYR A 290 18.74 12.04 -1.92
CA TYR A 290 18.90 11.28 -0.69
C TYR A 290 19.48 12.11 0.44
N GLY A 291 19.09 11.76 1.67
CA GLY A 291 19.59 12.41 2.88
C GLY A 291 18.85 11.98 4.14
N PRO A 292 19.16 12.58 5.28
CA PRO A 292 18.53 12.27 6.55
C PRO A 292 17.01 12.40 6.55
N ASP A 293 16.47 13.35 5.78
CA ASP A 293 15.04 13.65 5.66
C ASP A 293 14.54 13.52 4.22
N LEU A 294 15.31 12.86 3.35
CA LEU A 294 14.94 12.50 1.97
C LEU A 294 15.23 11.02 1.77
N TRP A 295 14.21 10.21 1.95
CA TRP A 295 14.25 8.75 1.86
C TRP A 295 12.83 8.21 1.54
N GLY A 296 12.66 6.94 1.31
CA GLY A 296 11.38 6.33 0.91
C GLY A 296 11.54 5.61 -0.44
N LEU A 297 12.57 4.72 -0.51
CA LEU A 297 12.70 3.79 -1.62
C LEU A 297 11.54 2.82 -1.59
N ASN A 298 10.70 2.89 -2.63
CA ASN A 298 9.43 2.19 -2.71
C ASN A 298 9.19 1.63 -4.11
N ALA A 299 8.09 0.93 -4.31
CA ALA A 299 7.54 0.70 -5.63
C ALA A 299 6.77 1.97 -6.03
N SER A 300 7.11 2.55 -7.16
CA SER A 300 6.54 3.81 -7.63
C SER A 300 6.79 4.02 -9.11
N ASP A 301 6.19 5.04 -9.69
CA ASP A 301 6.62 5.52 -10.99
C ASP A 301 8.06 6.06 -10.90
N ALA A 302 8.77 6.02 -12.02
CA ALA A 302 10.13 6.51 -12.18
C ALA A 302 10.29 7.15 -13.57
N PRO A 303 11.39 7.87 -13.85
CA PRO A 303 11.59 8.55 -15.13
C PRO A 303 11.45 7.65 -16.38
N ASP A 304 11.73 6.36 -16.23
CA ASP A 304 11.69 5.38 -17.31
C ASP A 304 10.60 4.31 -17.14
N GLY A 305 9.61 4.54 -16.28
CA GLY A 305 8.47 3.68 -16.02
C GLY A 305 8.39 3.25 -14.56
N TYR A 306 7.42 2.38 -14.21
CA TYR A 306 7.22 1.90 -12.85
C TYR A 306 8.35 0.98 -12.40
N ARG A 307 8.85 1.21 -11.18
CA ARG A 307 9.95 0.45 -10.58
C ARG A 307 9.73 0.12 -9.13
N ALA A 308 10.34 -0.97 -8.69
CA ALA A 308 10.39 -1.37 -7.28
C ALA A 308 11.80 -1.20 -6.75
N TYR A 309 12.04 -0.15 -5.98
CA TYR A 309 13.33 0.18 -5.39
C TYR A 309 13.45 -0.43 -3.99
N SER A 310 14.50 -1.20 -3.78
CA SER A 310 14.78 -1.86 -2.50
C SER A 310 15.86 -1.14 -1.71
N ALA A 311 15.80 -1.21 -0.39
CA ALA A 311 16.86 -0.74 0.51
C ALA A 311 17.19 -1.82 1.56
N PRO A 312 18.43 -2.35 1.58
CA PRO A 312 19.51 -2.06 0.62
C PRO A 312 19.22 -2.66 -0.75
N GLY A 313 19.63 -1.96 -1.80
CA GLY A 313 19.46 -2.40 -3.18
C GLY A 313 20.55 -1.84 -4.10
N SER A 314 20.62 -2.38 -5.33
CA SER A 314 21.59 -1.96 -6.35
C SER A 314 20.94 -1.20 -7.52
N ASP A 315 19.60 -1.18 -7.58
CA ASP A 315 18.85 -0.66 -8.73
C ASP A 315 18.30 0.75 -8.48
N GLU A 316 18.68 1.38 -7.34
CA GLU A 316 18.27 2.73 -6.98
C GLU A 316 18.87 3.79 -7.93
N ASP A 317 18.10 4.80 -8.28
CA ASP A 317 18.50 5.84 -9.24
C ASP A 317 18.28 7.27 -8.75
N GLY A 318 17.91 7.44 -7.48
CA GLY A 318 17.55 8.73 -6.89
C GLY A 318 16.04 9.00 -6.85
N THR A 319 15.19 8.06 -7.30
CA THR A 319 13.73 8.19 -7.21
C THR A 319 13.24 7.88 -5.80
N LEU A 320 12.38 8.73 -5.27
CA LEU A 320 11.74 8.60 -3.96
C LEU A 320 10.21 8.73 -4.08
N SER A 321 9.50 7.92 -3.30
CA SER A 321 8.06 8.01 -3.13
C SER A 321 7.72 8.71 -1.80
N PRO A 322 7.04 9.87 -1.83
CA PRO A 322 6.61 10.56 -0.62
C PRO A 322 5.62 9.74 0.22
N THR A 323 4.73 8.98 -0.43
CA THR A 323 3.73 8.16 0.25
C THR A 323 4.36 7.05 1.07
N GLY A 324 5.39 6.37 0.54
CA GLY A 324 6.14 5.35 1.29
C GLY A 324 6.83 5.93 2.53
N ALA A 325 7.51 7.10 2.41
CA ALA A 325 8.10 7.74 3.58
C ALA A 325 7.05 8.18 4.62
N ILE A 326 5.85 8.62 4.19
CA ILE A 326 4.77 9.04 5.07
C ILE A 326 4.09 7.83 5.73
N ALA A 327 3.89 6.71 5.03
CA ALA A 327 3.31 5.50 5.61
C ALA A 327 4.18 4.91 6.74
N ALA A 328 5.49 5.16 6.69
CA ALA A 328 6.42 4.82 7.78
C ALA A 328 6.13 5.55 9.11
N LEU A 329 5.16 6.48 9.16
CA LEU A 329 4.69 7.17 10.37
C LEU A 329 4.31 6.18 11.49
N LEU A 330 3.84 4.99 11.14
CA LEU A 330 3.51 3.94 12.10
C LEU A 330 4.73 3.49 12.92
N PHE A 331 5.92 3.48 12.34
CA PHE A 331 7.14 2.88 12.90
C PHE A 331 8.14 3.92 13.40
N THR A 332 8.28 5.04 12.70
CA THR A 332 9.25 6.09 12.98
C THR A 332 8.62 7.46 12.80
N PRO A 333 7.67 7.86 13.68
CA PRO A 333 6.84 9.06 13.47
C PRO A 333 7.65 10.33 13.27
N GLU A 334 8.71 10.57 14.04
CA GLU A 334 9.52 11.78 13.93
C GLU A 334 10.26 11.83 12.59
N ALA A 335 10.85 10.70 12.16
CA ALA A 335 11.58 10.63 10.90
C ALA A 335 10.66 10.74 9.68
N ALA A 336 9.47 10.13 9.74
CA ALA A 336 8.46 10.21 8.69
C ALA A 336 7.89 11.63 8.54
N GLN A 337 7.63 12.31 9.65
CA GLN A 337 7.19 13.72 9.66
C GLN A 337 8.26 14.62 9.07
N ALA A 338 9.53 14.48 9.50
CA ALA A 338 10.65 15.24 8.97
C ALA A 338 10.82 15.02 7.45
N ALA A 339 10.69 13.77 7.00
CA ALA A 339 10.74 13.44 5.57
C ALA A 339 9.59 14.09 4.79
N GLY A 340 8.36 14.00 5.28
CA GLY A 340 7.20 14.65 4.66
C GLY A 340 7.39 16.17 4.51
N GLN A 341 7.88 16.84 5.54
CA GLN A 341 8.16 18.29 5.51
C GLN A 341 9.31 18.64 4.56
N ALA A 342 10.40 17.88 4.60
CA ALA A 342 11.55 18.14 3.71
C ALA A 342 11.15 17.95 2.23
N MET A 343 10.39 16.90 1.92
CA MET A 343 9.86 16.68 0.58
C MET A 343 8.89 17.78 0.17
N TYR A 344 7.94 18.13 1.03
CA TYR A 344 7.00 19.21 0.74
C TYR A 344 7.73 20.52 0.43
N ALA A 345 8.67 20.94 1.28
CA ALA A 345 9.45 22.15 1.05
C ALA A 345 10.24 22.11 -0.26
N ARG A 346 10.75 20.93 -0.64
CA ARG A 346 11.64 20.73 -1.79
C ARG A 346 10.88 20.63 -3.11
N VAL A 347 9.75 19.93 -3.14
CA VAL A 347 9.09 19.52 -4.40
C VAL A 347 7.68 20.07 -4.56
N LYS A 348 7.10 20.79 -3.59
CA LYS A 348 5.71 21.28 -3.66
C LYS A 348 5.37 22.05 -4.93
N ALA A 349 6.31 22.79 -5.48
CA ALA A 349 6.09 23.59 -6.68
C ALA A 349 5.90 22.76 -7.96
N LYS A 350 6.34 21.48 -7.96
CA LYS A 350 6.33 20.61 -9.15
C LYS A 350 5.62 19.28 -8.92
N CYS A 351 5.50 18.84 -7.66
CA CYS A 351 5.02 17.49 -7.31
C CYS A 351 3.87 17.51 -6.27
N TRP A 352 3.23 18.65 -6.04
CA TRP A 352 2.07 18.77 -5.14
C TRP A 352 0.87 19.30 -5.88
N GLY A 353 -0.19 18.49 -5.95
CA GLY A 353 -1.38 18.80 -6.72
C GLY A 353 -2.68 18.65 -5.93
N ARG A 354 -3.75 18.38 -6.68
CA ARG A 354 -5.12 18.26 -6.15
C ARG A 354 -5.29 17.10 -5.17
N TYR A 355 -4.47 16.04 -5.30
CA TYR A 355 -4.52 14.82 -4.49
C TYR A 355 -3.33 14.67 -3.52
N GLY A 356 -2.51 15.68 -3.36
CA GLY A 356 -1.34 15.67 -2.51
C GLY A 356 -0.04 15.59 -3.30
N PHE A 357 0.92 14.81 -2.80
CA PHE A 357 2.14 14.55 -3.56
C PHE A 357 1.83 13.74 -4.83
N GLY A 358 2.56 14.03 -5.93
CA GLY A 358 2.70 13.09 -7.02
C GLY A 358 3.35 11.79 -6.51
N ASP A 359 3.21 10.71 -7.25
CA ASP A 359 3.61 9.39 -6.80
C ASP A 359 5.10 9.30 -6.44
N ALA A 360 5.96 9.92 -7.26
CA ALA A 360 7.39 9.94 -7.01
C ALA A 360 8.07 11.21 -7.57
N PHE A 361 9.33 11.40 -7.18
CA PHE A 361 10.20 12.42 -7.74
C PHE A 361 11.66 11.97 -7.76
N ASN A 362 12.47 12.59 -8.63
CA ASN A 362 13.91 12.37 -8.73
C ASN A 362 14.64 13.70 -8.93
N LEU A 363 15.33 14.19 -7.89
CA LEU A 363 16.05 15.48 -7.94
C LEU A 363 17.34 15.39 -8.77
N ASP A 364 17.92 14.22 -8.95
CA ASP A 364 19.12 14.01 -9.77
C ASP A 364 18.81 14.19 -11.25
N LYS A 365 17.58 13.81 -11.65
CA LYS A 365 17.11 13.88 -13.04
C LYS A 365 16.15 15.07 -13.28
N ASP A 366 15.90 15.93 -12.28
CA ASP A 366 14.87 16.99 -12.29
C ASP A 366 13.50 16.47 -12.78
N TRP A 367 13.13 15.26 -12.36
CA TRP A 367 11.89 14.58 -12.73
C TRP A 367 10.89 14.58 -11.57
N TYR A 368 9.65 14.81 -11.88
CA TYR A 368 8.54 14.86 -10.92
C TYR A 368 7.34 14.19 -11.57
N ASP A 369 6.77 13.22 -10.89
CA ASP A 369 5.57 12.58 -11.39
C ASP A 369 4.38 13.54 -11.30
N LYS A 370 3.60 13.56 -12.37
CA LYS A 370 2.35 14.30 -12.44
C LYS A 370 1.14 13.46 -12.02
N ASP A 371 1.30 12.14 -11.98
CA ASP A 371 0.26 11.21 -11.59
C ASP A 371 0.33 10.91 -10.08
N VAL A 372 -0.79 10.46 -9.55
CA VAL A 372 -0.90 9.79 -8.26
C VAL A 372 -1.36 8.37 -8.49
N ILE A 373 -0.94 7.43 -7.64
CA ILE A 373 -1.35 6.04 -7.67
C ILE A 373 -2.24 5.73 -6.46
N GLY A 374 -3.40 5.13 -6.70
CA GLY A 374 -4.42 4.94 -5.66
C GLY A 374 -3.96 4.07 -4.50
N ILE A 375 -3.24 2.96 -4.77
CA ILE A 375 -2.73 2.09 -3.71
C ILE A 375 -1.76 2.84 -2.78
N ASP A 376 -0.88 3.69 -3.32
CA ASP A 376 0.08 4.47 -2.56
C ASP A 376 -0.59 5.56 -1.70
N LEU A 377 -1.60 6.23 -2.27
CA LEU A 377 -2.43 7.18 -1.52
C LEU A 377 -3.20 6.48 -0.39
N GLY A 378 -3.73 5.28 -0.65
CA GLY A 378 -4.46 4.48 0.33
C GLY A 378 -3.59 4.07 1.51
N MET A 379 -2.36 3.65 1.24
CA MET A 379 -1.39 3.32 2.29
C MET A 379 -1.09 4.52 3.19
N ALA A 380 -0.74 5.66 2.61
CA ALA A 380 -0.48 6.88 3.38
C ALA A 380 -1.70 7.33 4.19
N LEU A 381 -2.90 7.25 3.61
CA LEU A 381 -4.16 7.59 4.26
C LEU A 381 -4.41 6.75 5.52
N LEU A 382 -4.31 5.42 5.41
CA LEU A 382 -4.56 4.51 6.53
C LEU A 382 -3.46 4.59 7.58
N ALA A 383 -2.19 4.71 7.18
CA ALA A 383 -1.07 4.87 8.11
C ALA A 383 -1.22 6.13 8.98
N ILE A 384 -1.61 7.27 8.39
CA ILE A 384 -1.89 8.50 9.14
C ILE A 384 -3.06 8.28 10.09
N GLU A 385 -4.13 7.62 9.65
CA GLU A 385 -5.30 7.37 10.50
C GLU A 385 -4.97 6.46 11.68
N ASP A 386 -4.23 5.39 11.44
CA ASP A 386 -3.81 4.48 12.52
C ASP A 386 -2.88 5.15 13.52
N ALA A 387 -1.93 5.95 13.04
CA ALA A 387 -1.04 6.71 13.92
C ALA A 387 -1.80 7.72 14.81
N ARG A 388 -2.91 8.28 14.31
CA ARG A 388 -3.70 9.31 15.01
C ARG A 388 -4.77 8.73 15.92
N THR A 389 -5.54 7.77 15.43
CA THR A 389 -6.77 7.31 16.09
C THR A 389 -6.82 5.80 16.27
N GLY A 390 -6.07 5.03 15.47
CA GLY A 390 -6.16 3.59 15.38
C GLY A 390 -7.53 3.11 14.89
N LEU A 391 -8.24 3.90 14.10
CA LEU A 391 -9.58 3.55 13.60
C LEU A 391 -9.55 2.30 12.71
N PRO A 392 -8.68 2.18 11.68
CA PRO A 392 -8.57 0.97 10.88
C PRO A 392 -8.33 -0.28 11.74
N TRP A 393 -7.35 -0.24 12.64
CA TRP A 393 -7.06 -1.36 13.55
C TRP A 393 -8.26 -1.75 14.43
N LYS A 394 -9.01 -0.77 14.96
CA LYS A 394 -10.20 -1.04 15.78
C LYS A 394 -11.31 -1.70 14.98
N LEU A 395 -11.54 -1.24 13.75
CA LEU A 395 -12.54 -1.82 12.88
C LEU A 395 -12.18 -3.25 12.50
N MET A 396 -10.95 -3.52 12.05
CA MET A 396 -10.48 -4.85 11.69
C MET A 396 -10.49 -5.80 12.90
N ALA A 397 -10.01 -5.35 14.05
CA ALA A 397 -10.03 -6.14 15.29
C ALA A 397 -11.44 -6.43 15.81
N SER A 398 -12.46 -5.68 15.39
CA SER A 398 -13.87 -5.96 15.75
C SER A 398 -14.44 -7.16 14.99
N HIS A 399 -13.86 -7.54 13.85
CA HIS A 399 -14.36 -8.66 13.03
C HIS A 399 -14.06 -10.03 13.68
N PRO A 400 -15.09 -10.86 13.96
CA PRO A 400 -14.89 -12.12 14.70
C PRO A 400 -13.96 -13.11 14.01
N GLY A 401 -14.06 -13.23 12.67
CA GLY A 401 -13.22 -14.11 11.85
C GLY A 401 -11.74 -13.75 11.95
N LEU A 402 -11.42 -12.44 11.83
CA LEU A 402 -10.04 -11.96 11.93
C LEU A 402 -9.46 -12.18 13.33
N ARG A 403 -10.24 -11.99 14.39
CA ARG A 403 -9.80 -12.35 15.75
C ARG A 403 -9.51 -13.84 15.91
N ARG A 404 -10.28 -14.71 15.22
CA ARG A 404 -10.02 -16.16 15.20
C ARG A 404 -8.71 -16.44 14.44
N ALA A 405 -8.54 -15.86 13.24
CA ALA A 405 -7.33 -16.00 12.43
C ALA A 405 -6.06 -15.58 13.19
N TRP A 406 -6.12 -14.46 13.90
CA TRP A 406 -5.05 -13.97 14.76
C TRP A 406 -4.61 -15.01 15.80
N LYS A 407 -5.58 -15.65 16.47
CA LYS A 407 -5.31 -16.72 17.43
C LYS A 407 -4.77 -17.98 16.76
N LEU A 408 -5.25 -18.33 15.57
CA LEU A 408 -4.77 -19.50 14.82
C LEU A 408 -3.33 -19.33 14.35
N ALA A 409 -2.92 -18.10 13.98
CA ALA A 409 -1.52 -17.76 13.71
C ALA A 409 -0.63 -17.77 14.96
N GLY A 410 -1.24 -17.91 16.15
CA GLY A 410 -0.53 -18.01 17.43
C GLY A 410 -0.05 -16.67 17.99
N PHE A 411 -0.65 -15.56 17.54
CA PHE A 411 -0.31 -14.24 18.08
C PHE A 411 -0.68 -14.11 19.54
N HIS A 412 0.27 -13.61 20.31
CA HIS A 412 0.13 -13.34 21.73
C HIS A 412 0.90 -12.07 22.12
N THR A 413 0.40 -11.37 23.13
CA THR A 413 1.04 -10.16 23.65
C THR A 413 2.29 -10.53 24.43
N THR A 414 3.39 -9.87 24.17
CA THR A 414 4.61 -9.99 24.95
C THR A 414 4.63 -8.91 26.03
N HIS A 415 4.67 -9.31 27.30
CA HIS A 415 4.83 -8.38 28.43
C HIS A 415 6.29 -8.01 28.72
N GLU A 416 7.24 -8.48 27.90
CA GLU A 416 8.63 -8.08 28.03
C GLU A 416 8.90 -6.80 27.26
N PRO A 417 9.55 -5.79 27.88
CA PRO A 417 10.04 -4.64 27.13
C PRO A 417 11.00 -5.14 26.05
N SER A 418 10.90 -4.57 24.84
CA SER A 418 11.73 -4.91 23.67
C SER A 418 13.13 -5.36 24.06
N PRO A 419 13.60 -6.52 23.63
CA PRO A 419 14.94 -6.98 24.00
C PRO A 419 15.97 -5.97 23.52
N ARG A 420 16.90 -5.62 24.42
CA ARG A 420 18.13 -4.92 24.07
C ARG A 420 18.77 -5.63 22.86
N PRO A 421 19.45 -4.91 21.96
CA PRO A 421 20.10 -5.52 20.80
C PRO A 421 20.87 -6.76 21.24
N LEU A 422 20.62 -7.89 20.59
CA LEU A 422 21.31 -9.15 20.86
C LEU A 422 22.82 -8.90 20.79
N GLN A 423 23.51 -9.15 21.91
CA GLN A 423 24.98 -9.19 21.93
C GLN A 423 25.44 -10.21 20.89
N LYS A 424 26.41 -9.80 20.05
CA LYS A 424 26.99 -10.65 19.01
C LYS A 424 27.39 -12.01 19.58
N PRO A 425 26.94 -13.13 18.99
CA PRO A 425 27.60 -14.40 19.23
C PRO A 425 29.02 -14.36 18.68
N PRO A 426 29.98 -15.11 19.27
CA PRO A 426 31.35 -15.14 18.80
C PRO A 426 31.41 -15.69 17.37
N VAL A 427 32.18 -15.01 16.51
CA VAL A 427 32.36 -15.28 15.09
C VAL A 427 32.96 -16.68 14.90
N PRO A 428 32.30 -17.64 14.26
CA PRO A 428 32.94 -18.75 13.61
C PRO A 428 33.31 -18.35 12.16
N GLY A 429 34.46 -18.87 11.70
CA GLY A 429 35.14 -18.45 10.50
C GLY A 429 34.35 -18.43 9.22
N LYS A 430 34.89 -17.64 8.30
CA LYS A 430 34.57 -17.38 6.89
C LYS A 430 33.65 -18.39 6.20
N GLY A 431 32.34 -18.13 6.23
CA GLY A 431 31.36 -18.73 5.33
C GLY A 431 31.02 -17.73 4.21
N LYS A 432 31.00 -18.19 2.98
CA LYS A 432 30.71 -17.41 1.77
C LYS A 432 29.37 -16.69 1.91
N SER A 433 29.37 -15.37 1.70
CA SER A 433 28.15 -14.57 1.59
C SER A 433 27.33 -15.04 0.39
N VAL A 434 26.19 -15.65 0.65
CA VAL A 434 25.17 -15.86 -0.37
C VAL A 434 24.36 -14.57 -0.45
N SER A 435 24.67 -13.75 -1.45
CA SER A 435 23.81 -12.64 -1.86
C SER A 435 22.52 -13.24 -2.40
N ALA A 436 21.49 -13.32 -1.58
CA ALA A 436 20.15 -13.62 -2.07
C ALA A 436 19.66 -12.42 -2.87
N ARG A 437 19.79 -12.50 -4.21
CA ARG A 437 19.09 -11.57 -5.11
C ARG A 437 17.61 -11.87 -4.99
N ILE A 438 16.86 -10.97 -4.37
CA ILE A 438 15.39 -11.01 -4.37
C ILE A 438 15.00 -10.63 -5.81
N ASP A 439 14.51 -11.60 -6.57
CA ASP A 439 14.00 -11.34 -7.92
C ASP A 439 12.58 -10.82 -7.86
N THR A 440 12.43 -9.56 -7.46
CA THR A 440 11.18 -8.80 -7.55
C THR A 440 10.89 -8.36 -9.00
N ARG A 441 11.85 -8.54 -9.91
CA ARG A 441 11.78 -8.03 -11.31
C ARG A 441 10.64 -8.66 -12.12
N THR A 442 10.32 -9.93 -11.87
CA THR A 442 9.32 -10.65 -12.67
C THR A 442 7.90 -10.11 -12.45
N ARG A 443 7.57 -9.71 -11.22
CA ARG A 443 6.25 -9.15 -10.88
C ARG A 443 6.05 -7.75 -11.45
N PHE A 444 7.03 -6.86 -11.23
CA PHE A 444 6.91 -5.45 -11.61
C PHE A 444 7.24 -5.17 -13.08
N ALA A 445 8.14 -5.95 -13.72
CA ALA A 445 8.47 -5.78 -15.12
C ALA A 445 7.29 -6.05 -16.07
N ARG A 446 6.37 -6.94 -15.69
CA ARG A 446 5.17 -7.23 -16.48
C ARG A 446 4.17 -6.07 -16.41
N LEU A 447 3.94 -5.50 -15.23
CA LEU A 447 3.12 -4.31 -15.03
C LEU A 447 3.67 -3.10 -15.82
N ASP A 448 4.99 -2.93 -15.87
CA ASP A 448 5.64 -1.85 -16.61
C ASP A 448 5.48 -2.01 -18.13
N SER A 449 5.59 -3.23 -18.66
CA SER A 449 5.42 -3.47 -20.11
C SER A 449 3.99 -3.18 -20.57
N GLU A 450 3.01 -3.43 -19.76
CA GLU A 450 1.61 -3.20 -20.03
C GLU A 450 1.26 -1.70 -19.90
N ARG A 451 1.79 -1.02 -18.90
CA ARG A 451 1.68 0.45 -18.70
C ARG A 451 2.37 1.26 -19.80
N LYS A 452 3.55 0.83 -20.30
CA LYS A 452 4.24 1.49 -21.44
C LYS A 452 3.46 1.43 -22.73
N ARG A 453 2.79 0.30 -23.02
CA ARG A 453 1.96 0.15 -24.24
C ARG A 453 0.80 1.13 -24.26
N GLN A 454 0.25 1.53 -23.11
CA GLN A 454 -0.84 2.51 -23.06
C GLN A 454 -0.38 3.96 -23.25
N LYS A 455 0.77 4.36 -22.71
CA LYS A 455 1.33 5.70 -22.97
C LYS A 455 1.55 5.92 -24.47
N THR A 456 1.84 4.84 -25.22
CA THR A 456 2.05 4.90 -26.69
C THR A 456 0.74 4.84 -27.49
N ALA A 457 -0.34 4.32 -26.92
CA ALA A 457 -1.66 4.25 -27.59
C ALA A 457 -2.56 5.46 -27.31
N ALA A 458 -2.20 6.32 -26.36
CA ALA A 458 -2.92 7.55 -25.98
C ALA A 458 -2.25 8.83 -26.54
N LEU A 459 -1.16 8.70 -27.32
CA LEU A 459 -0.53 9.71 -28.17
C LEU A 459 -0.91 9.45 -29.65
#